data_3b5b690bca0868c2297cc76faeaae19d
#
_entry.id   3b5b690bca0868c2297cc76faeaae19d
#
_cell.length_a   1.000
_cell.length_b   1.000
_cell.length_c   1.000
_cell.angle_alpha   90.00
_cell.angle_beta   90.00
_cell.angle_gamma   90.00
#
_symmetry.space_group_name_H-M   'P 1'
#
loop_
_entity.id
_entity.type
_entity.pdbx_description
1 polymer ?
#
loop_
_entity_poly.entity_id
_entity_poly.type
_entity_poly.pdbx_seq_one_letter_code
_entity_poly.pdbx_strand_id
1 'polypeptide(L)'
;MLNKRFLLSNINLRAIKKDDLYMVLKWRNSENIRKFMLSDRIITFKEHVQWFNRTNNDTAYENLIAEYNGSPIGFLSIADIDHVNRTCTWGMYVGDNHHNLGVGVLLEICAIDRMFNFHKIRKIWGQVFLSNRIRFLHYKLGFTDE
;
A
#
# COMPACT_ATOMS: atom_id res chain seq x y z
N MET A 1 -16.35 -20.15 6.26
CA MET A 1 -15.65 -18.87 6.45
C MET A 1 -14.15 -19.13 6.50
N LEU A 2 -13.40 -18.64 5.52
CA LEU A 2 -11.94 -18.80 5.50
C LEU A 2 -11.35 -18.08 6.72
N ASN A 3 -10.50 -18.78 7.47
CA ASN A 3 -9.85 -18.23 8.64
C ASN A 3 -8.89 -17.08 8.21
N LYS A 4 -9.03 -15.89 8.79
CA LYS A 4 -8.15 -14.73 8.52
C LYS A 4 -6.66 -15.05 8.64
N ARG A 5 -6.27 -15.90 9.59
CA ARG A 5 -4.89 -16.39 9.73
C ARG A 5 -4.42 -17.18 8.51
N PHE A 6 -5.29 -18.02 7.95
CA PHE A 6 -4.98 -18.79 6.75
C PHE A 6 -4.79 -17.87 5.54
N LEU A 7 -5.65 -16.86 5.37
CA LEU A 7 -5.53 -15.89 4.28
C LEU A 7 -4.23 -15.08 4.39
N LEU A 8 -3.89 -14.59 5.59
CA LEU A 8 -2.67 -13.84 5.85
C LEU A 8 -1.40 -14.68 5.61
N SER A 9 -1.41 -15.97 5.96
CA SER A 9 -0.25 -16.85 5.75
C SER A 9 0.05 -17.13 4.28
N ASN A 10 -0.90 -16.89 3.37
CA ASN A 10 -0.73 -17.06 1.93
C ASN A 10 -0.39 -15.75 1.21
N ILE A 11 -0.30 -14.61 1.93
CA ILE A 11 0.15 -13.35 1.36
C ILE A 11 1.65 -13.23 1.52
N ASN A 12 2.33 -13.01 0.42
CA ASN A 12 3.75 -12.69 0.36
C ASN A 12 3.96 -11.24 -0.09
N LEU A 13 4.81 -10.51 0.62
CA LEU A 13 5.26 -9.18 0.23
C LEU A 13 6.64 -9.28 -0.37
N ARG A 14 6.80 -8.87 -1.61
CA ARG A 14 8.09 -8.78 -2.29
C ARG A 14 8.38 -7.39 -2.82
N ALA A 15 9.65 -7.05 -2.97
CA ALA A 15 10.04 -5.78 -3.57
C ALA A 15 9.46 -5.64 -4.99
N ILE A 16 9.04 -4.42 -5.32
CA ILE A 16 8.63 -4.07 -6.69
C ILE A 16 9.82 -4.20 -7.64
N LYS A 17 9.56 -4.68 -8.85
CA LYS A 17 10.54 -4.79 -9.94
C LYS A 17 10.11 -3.93 -11.14
N LYS A 18 11.03 -3.70 -12.07
CA LYS A 18 10.73 -2.98 -13.31
C LYS A 18 9.57 -3.60 -14.09
N ASP A 19 9.47 -4.92 -14.09
CA ASP A 19 8.41 -5.66 -14.80
C ASP A 19 7.02 -5.45 -14.19
N ASP A 20 6.94 -4.98 -12.93
CA ASP A 20 5.67 -4.69 -12.27
C ASP A 20 5.11 -3.31 -12.62
N LEU A 21 5.90 -2.42 -13.20
CA LEU A 21 5.57 -0.99 -13.33
C LEU A 21 4.30 -0.75 -14.15
N TYR A 22 4.09 -1.49 -15.24
CA TYR A 22 2.86 -1.38 -16.03
C TYR A 22 1.62 -1.76 -15.25
N MET A 23 1.69 -2.86 -14.53
CA MET A 23 0.60 -3.36 -13.71
C MET A 23 0.24 -2.37 -12.59
N VAL A 24 1.24 -1.89 -11.84
CA VAL A 24 1.04 -0.93 -10.75
C VAL A 24 0.50 0.40 -11.27
N LEU A 25 1.02 0.89 -12.40
CA LEU A 25 0.52 2.11 -13.03
C LEU A 25 -0.94 1.97 -13.47
N LYS A 26 -1.30 0.83 -14.05
CA LYS A 26 -2.69 0.54 -14.43
C LYS A 26 -3.62 0.61 -13.22
N TRP A 27 -3.22 0.03 -12.10
CA TRP A 27 -3.98 0.12 -10.85
C TRP A 27 -4.10 1.57 -10.37
N ARG A 28 -2.96 2.30 -10.30
CA ARG A 28 -2.91 3.69 -9.87
C ARG A 28 -3.80 4.61 -10.70
N ASN A 29 -3.86 4.39 -12.00
CA ASN A 29 -4.61 5.21 -12.96
C ASN A 29 -6.08 4.79 -13.10
N SER A 30 -6.49 3.65 -12.53
CA SER A 30 -7.88 3.23 -12.56
C SER A 30 -8.75 4.25 -11.78
N GLU A 31 -9.97 4.47 -12.24
CA GLU A 31 -10.89 5.43 -11.62
C GLU A 31 -11.16 5.10 -10.15
N ASN A 32 -11.27 3.80 -9.83
CA ASN A 32 -11.52 3.32 -8.48
C ASN A 32 -10.41 3.68 -7.47
N ILE A 33 -9.18 3.80 -7.93
CA ILE A 33 -8.02 4.18 -7.11
C ILE A 33 -7.79 5.68 -7.20
N ARG A 34 -7.73 6.22 -8.43
CA ARG A 34 -7.36 7.60 -8.74
C ARG A 34 -8.20 8.64 -8.01
N LYS A 35 -9.51 8.42 -7.92
CA LYS A 35 -10.45 9.33 -7.26
C LYS A 35 -10.19 9.54 -5.76
N PHE A 36 -9.44 8.65 -5.13
CA PHE A 36 -9.06 8.76 -3.71
C PHE A 36 -7.63 9.23 -3.49
N MET A 37 -6.89 9.52 -4.57
CA MET A 37 -5.56 10.09 -4.49
C MET A 37 -5.61 11.60 -4.28
N LEU A 38 -4.61 12.16 -3.61
CA LEU A 38 -4.47 13.62 -3.44
C LEU A 38 -4.43 14.36 -4.77
N SER A 39 -3.91 13.72 -5.82
CA SER A 39 -4.00 14.16 -7.19
C SER A 39 -4.78 13.15 -8.02
N ASP A 40 -5.92 13.57 -8.58
CA ASP A 40 -6.76 12.75 -9.47
C ASP A 40 -6.29 12.78 -10.94
N ARG A 41 -5.09 13.17 -11.22
CA ARG A 41 -4.57 13.14 -12.59
C ARG A 41 -4.05 11.75 -12.98
N ILE A 42 -4.09 11.47 -14.27
CA ILE A 42 -3.47 10.28 -14.85
C ILE A 42 -1.96 10.47 -14.84
N ILE A 43 -1.25 9.49 -14.29
CA ILE A 43 0.21 9.45 -14.29
C ILE A 43 0.69 8.83 -15.58
N THR A 44 1.65 9.46 -16.26
CA THR A 44 2.29 8.89 -17.44
C THR A 44 3.27 7.79 -17.06
N PHE A 45 3.54 6.87 -17.99
CA PHE A 45 4.55 5.82 -17.76
C PHE A 45 5.94 6.41 -17.46
N LYS A 46 6.31 7.49 -18.14
CA LYS A 46 7.58 8.19 -17.88
C LYS A 46 7.69 8.69 -16.43
N GLU A 47 6.65 9.35 -15.94
CA GLU A 47 6.60 9.81 -14.53
C GLU A 47 6.67 8.64 -13.54
N HIS A 48 5.99 7.54 -13.86
CA HIS A 48 6.00 6.35 -13.02
C HIS A 48 7.39 5.69 -12.96
N VAL A 49 8.10 5.62 -14.07
CA VAL A 49 9.50 5.15 -14.12
C VAL A 49 10.41 6.08 -13.32
N GLN A 50 10.24 7.40 -13.44
CA GLN A 50 11.01 8.37 -12.66
C GLN A 50 10.77 8.22 -11.16
N TRP A 51 9.52 8.03 -10.74
CA TRP A 51 9.17 7.73 -9.35
C TRP A 51 9.85 6.44 -8.88
N PHE A 52 9.76 5.36 -9.65
CA PHE A 52 10.42 4.09 -9.32
C PHE A 52 11.93 4.25 -9.14
N ASN A 53 12.60 4.90 -10.08
CA ASN A 53 14.06 5.10 -10.02
C ASN A 53 14.46 5.95 -8.80
N ARG A 54 13.66 6.95 -8.45
CA ARG A 54 13.92 7.81 -7.28
C ARG A 54 13.76 7.06 -5.97
N THR A 55 12.72 6.25 -5.84
CA THR A 55 12.36 5.61 -4.57
C THR A 55 12.99 4.24 -4.36
N ASN A 56 13.37 3.52 -5.43
CA ASN A 56 13.83 2.14 -5.34
C ASN A 56 15.18 1.97 -4.61
N ASN A 57 16.02 3.00 -4.62
CA ASN A 57 17.34 3.00 -3.96
C ASN A 57 17.41 3.91 -2.72
N ASP A 58 16.28 4.47 -2.31
CA ASP A 58 16.18 5.37 -1.17
C ASP A 58 15.64 4.61 0.04
N THR A 59 16.41 4.57 1.13
CA THR A 59 16.04 3.86 2.38
C THR A 59 14.83 4.48 3.10
N ALA A 60 14.41 5.69 2.72
CA ALA A 60 13.18 6.30 3.19
C ALA A 60 11.91 5.71 2.55
N TYR A 61 12.07 4.80 1.60
CA TYR A 61 10.96 4.17 0.87
C TYR A 61 11.09 2.66 0.83
N GLU A 62 9.95 1.99 0.93
CA GLU A 62 9.82 0.57 0.61
C GLU A 62 8.57 0.36 -0.22
N ASN A 63 8.74 -0.09 -1.47
CA ASN A 63 7.65 -0.35 -2.40
C ASN A 63 7.54 -1.86 -2.62
N LEU A 64 6.37 -2.42 -2.34
CA LEU A 64 6.12 -3.85 -2.30
C LEU A 64 4.94 -4.26 -3.18
N ILE A 65 5.06 -5.42 -3.80
CA ILE A 65 3.95 -6.13 -4.40
C ILE A 65 3.45 -7.18 -3.41
N ALA A 66 2.16 -7.15 -3.13
CA ALA A 66 1.51 -8.21 -2.38
C ALA A 66 1.02 -9.29 -3.34
N GLU A 67 1.38 -10.53 -3.05
CA GLU A 67 0.97 -11.70 -3.81
C GLU A 67 0.18 -12.65 -2.92
N TYR A 68 -0.86 -13.24 -3.50
CA TYR A 68 -1.60 -14.34 -2.89
C TYR A 68 -1.41 -15.58 -3.75
N ASN A 69 -0.81 -16.63 -3.18
CA ASN A 69 -0.43 -17.84 -3.91
C ASN A 69 0.35 -17.55 -5.20
N GLY A 70 1.29 -16.59 -5.15
CA GLY A 70 2.13 -16.20 -6.27
C GLY A 70 1.49 -15.24 -7.28
N SER A 71 0.21 -14.88 -7.12
CA SER A 71 -0.48 -13.93 -8.00
C SER A 71 -0.52 -12.53 -7.37
N PRO A 72 -0.10 -11.47 -8.08
CA PRO A 72 -0.18 -10.11 -7.57
C PRO A 72 -1.62 -9.68 -7.29
N ILE A 73 -1.87 -9.19 -6.08
CA ILE A 73 -3.20 -8.75 -5.61
C ILE A 73 -3.23 -7.28 -5.20
N GLY A 74 -2.07 -6.67 -5.03
CA GLY A 74 -2.00 -5.27 -4.62
C GLY A 74 -0.58 -4.74 -4.53
N PHE A 75 -0.51 -3.45 -4.30
CA PHE A 75 0.71 -2.68 -4.12
C PHE A 75 0.68 -1.98 -2.77
N LEU A 76 1.80 -1.96 -2.09
CA LEU A 76 2.01 -1.28 -0.82
C LEU A 76 3.26 -0.41 -0.91
N SER A 77 3.13 0.85 -0.54
CA SER A 77 4.24 1.78 -0.38
C SER A 77 4.34 2.24 1.07
N ILE A 78 5.50 2.07 1.68
CA ILE A 78 5.87 2.69 2.94
C ILE A 78 6.84 3.81 2.57
N ALA A 79 6.56 5.02 3.02
CA ALA A 79 7.28 6.23 2.61
C ALA A 79 7.65 7.09 3.82
N ASP A 80 8.59 8.02 3.59
CA ASP A 80 9.08 8.91 4.64
C ASP A 80 9.51 8.16 5.91
N ILE A 81 10.17 7.02 5.71
CA ILE A 81 10.67 6.19 6.81
C ILE A 81 11.78 6.95 7.52
N ASP A 82 11.47 7.41 8.71
CA ASP A 82 12.42 8.08 9.62
C ASP A 82 12.80 7.10 10.74
N HIS A 83 13.97 6.51 10.64
CA HIS A 83 14.46 5.54 11.61
C HIS A 83 14.89 6.19 12.93
N VAL A 84 15.19 7.48 12.94
CA VAL A 84 15.56 8.24 14.17
C VAL A 84 14.31 8.51 15.00
N ASN A 85 13.30 9.13 14.39
CA ASN A 85 12.04 9.44 15.05
C ASN A 85 11.08 8.24 15.08
N ARG A 86 11.38 7.19 14.29
CA ARG A 86 10.58 5.96 14.17
C ARG A 86 9.16 6.25 13.69
N THR A 87 9.06 7.05 12.63
CA THR A 87 7.79 7.44 12.00
C THR A 87 7.80 7.08 10.52
N CYS A 88 6.64 6.87 9.93
CA CYS A 88 6.47 6.76 8.48
C CYS A 88 5.05 7.10 8.06
N THR A 89 4.87 7.27 6.76
CA THR A 89 3.56 7.26 6.10
C THR A 89 3.45 6.05 5.19
N TRP A 90 2.28 5.81 4.62
CA TRP A 90 2.02 4.65 3.79
C TRP A 90 0.85 4.85 2.84
N GLY A 91 0.77 4.00 1.83
CA GLY A 91 -0.35 3.96 0.90
C GLY A 91 -0.43 2.58 0.25
N MET A 92 -1.58 2.24 -0.30
CA MET A 92 -1.78 0.96 -0.97
C MET A 92 -2.81 1.04 -2.10
N TYR A 93 -2.68 0.12 -3.06
CA TYR A 93 -3.68 -0.14 -4.10
C TYR A 93 -4.05 -1.61 -4.08
N VAL A 94 -5.35 -1.90 -4.18
CA VAL A 94 -5.83 -3.26 -4.45
C VAL A 94 -5.87 -3.46 -5.97
N GLY A 95 -5.41 -4.60 -6.44
CA GLY A 95 -5.43 -4.92 -7.87
C GLY A 95 -6.86 -5.07 -8.44
N ASP A 96 -7.01 -4.84 -9.73
CA ASP A 96 -8.30 -4.67 -10.43
C ASP A 96 -9.37 -5.72 -10.13
N ASN A 97 -8.98 -6.98 -9.98
CA ASN A 97 -9.92 -8.10 -9.82
C ASN A 97 -10.15 -8.51 -8.37
N HIS A 98 -9.68 -7.72 -7.39
CA HIS A 98 -9.64 -8.14 -6.00
C HIS A 98 -10.40 -7.23 -5.03
N HIS A 99 -11.06 -6.18 -5.52
CA HIS A 99 -11.75 -5.17 -4.69
C HIS A 99 -12.86 -5.74 -3.79
N ASN A 100 -13.51 -6.81 -4.20
CA ASN A 100 -14.68 -7.38 -3.51
C ASN A 100 -14.34 -8.53 -2.54
N LEU A 101 -13.07 -8.87 -2.35
CA LEU A 101 -12.64 -10.06 -1.63
C LEU A 101 -12.10 -9.77 -0.21
N GLY A 102 -12.26 -8.56 0.30
CA GLY A 102 -11.66 -8.16 1.58
C GLY A 102 -10.13 -8.02 1.53
N VAL A 103 -9.55 -8.00 0.33
CA VAL A 103 -8.11 -7.89 0.11
C VAL A 103 -7.55 -6.60 0.70
N GLY A 104 -8.29 -5.50 0.61
CA GLY A 104 -7.87 -4.22 1.20
C GLY A 104 -7.58 -4.32 2.70
N VAL A 105 -8.44 -5.03 3.43
CA VAL A 105 -8.25 -5.26 4.88
C VAL A 105 -7.00 -6.08 5.14
N LEU A 106 -6.77 -7.14 4.34
CA LEU A 106 -5.59 -7.99 4.49
C LEU A 106 -4.31 -7.23 4.18
N LEU A 107 -4.30 -6.42 3.13
CA LEU A 107 -3.15 -5.57 2.77
C LEU A 107 -2.86 -4.56 3.87
N GLU A 108 -3.87 -3.96 4.46
CA GLU A 108 -3.70 -3.00 5.55
C GLU A 108 -3.10 -3.66 6.80
N ILE A 109 -3.55 -4.84 7.16
CA ILE A 109 -2.96 -5.62 8.26
C ILE A 109 -1.50 -5.96 7.96
N CYS A 110 -1.19 -6.41 6.74
CA CYS A 110 0.18 -6.69 6.32
C CYS A 110 1.07 -5.42 6.37
N ALA A 111 0.52 -4.28 5.95
CA ALA A 111 1.23 -3.00 5.99
C ALA A 111 1.56 -2.58 7.43
N ILE A 112 0.58 -2.63 8.33
CA ILE A 112 0.74 -2.29 9.75
C ILE A 112 1.78 -3.22 10.40
N ASP A 113 1.67 -4.52 10.16
CA ASP A 113 2.64 -5.49 10.66
C ASP A 113 4.06 -5.18 10.15
N ARG A 114 4.20 -4.89 8.85
CA ARG A 114 5.49 -4.53 8.24
C ARG A 114 6.10 -3.28 8.88
N MET A 115 5.29 -2.24 9.08
CA MET A 115 5.75 -0.98 9.66
C MET A 115 6.17 -1.14 11.13
N PHE A 116 5.36 -1.78 11.95
CA PHE A 116 5.67 -1.93 13.38
C PHE A 116 6.72 -3.00 13.67
N ASN A 117 6.62 -4.17 13.04
CA ASN A 117 7.45 -5.31 13.40
C ASN A 117 8.74 -5.41 12.61
N PHE A 118 8.76 -5.03 11.33
CA PHE A 118 9.98 -5.04 10.51
C PHE A 118 10.73 -3.71 10.63
N HIS A 119 10.09 -2.58 10.34
CA HIS A 119 10.74 -1.26 10.40
C HIS A 119 10.87 -0.69 11.81
N LYS A 120 10.25 -1.31 12.82
CA LYS A 120 10.26 -0.84 14.21
C LYS A 120 9.75 0.58 14.39
N ILE A 121 8.78 0.96 13.54
CA ILE A 121 8.10 2.25 13.62
C ILE A 121 7.29 2.34 14.92
N ARG A 122 7.17 3.52 15.49
CA ARG A 122 6.33 3.79 16.66
C ARG A 122 5.08 4.60 16.36
N LYS A 123 5.11 5.42 15.29
CA LYS A 123 3.97 6.21 14.84
C LYS A 123 3.84 6.12 13.32
N ILE A 124 2.67 5.68 12.88
CA ILE A 124 2.25 5.67 11.49
C ILE A 124 1.26 6.82 11.31
N TRP A 125 1.42 7.59 10.25
CA TRP A 125 0.47 8.64 9.90
C TRP A 125 0.12 8.59 8.42
N GLY A 126 -0.98 9.20 8.03
CA GLY A 126 -1.41 9.29 6.64
C GLY A 126 -2.54 10.29 6.48
N GLN A 127 -2.89 10.55 5.24
CA GLN A 127 -3.99 11.43 4.87
C GLN A 127 -5.02 10.65 4.07
N VAL A 128 -6.28 10.86 4.40
CA VAL A 128 -7.40 10.25 3.71
C VAL A 128 -8.55 11.25 3.58
N PHE A 129 -9.19 11.29 2.42
CA PHE A 129 -10.35 12.15 2.26
C PHE A 129 -11.49 11.74 3.20
N LEU A 130 -12.20 12.71 3.75
CA LEU A 130 -13.36 12.47 4.63
C LEU A 130 -14.44 11.63 3.95
N SER A 131 -14.57 11.75 2.63
CA SER A 131 -15.50 10.96 1.80
C SER A 131 -15.06 9.51 1.58
N ASN A 132 -13.80 9.18 1.84
CA ASN A 132 -13.28 7.84 1.64
C ASN A 132 -13.65 6.91 2.80
N ARG A 133 -14.47 5.90 2.51
CA ARG A 133 -14.96 4.94 3.53
C ARG A 133 -13.85 4.12 4.21
N ILE A 134 -12.66 4.06 3.63
CA ILE A 134 -11.51 3.36 4.23
C ILE A 134 -11.18 3.90 5.63
N ARG A 135 -11.48 5.17 5.92
CA ARG A 135 -11.28 5.77 7.24
C ARG A 135 -11.96 5.00 8.37
N PHE A 136 -13.12 4.37 8.11
CA PHE A 136 -13.81 3.56 9.11
C PHE A 136 -13.05 2.27 9.43
N LEU A 137 -12.36 1.70 8.45
CA LEU A 137 -11.44 0.59 8.68
C LEU A 137 -10.24 1.05 9.49
N HIS A 138 -9.67 2.21 9.16
CA HIS A 138 -8.57 2.78 9.93
C HIS A 138 -8.92 2.93 11.41
N TYR A 139 -10.09 3.47 11.74
CA TYR A 139 -10.54 3.55 13.13
C TYR A 139 -10.66 2.19 13.82
N LYS A 140 -11.16 1.18 13.12
CA LYS A 140 -11.23 -0.20 13.65
C LYS A 140 -9.85 -0.81 13.89
N LEU A 141 -8.83 -0.34 13.19
CA LEU A 141 -7.45 -0.77 13.35
C LEU A 141 -6.66 0.10 14.33
N GLY A 142 -7.32 1.06 14.99
CA GLY A 142 -6.75 1.87 16.05
C GLY A 142 -6.19 3.23 15.63
N PHE A 143 -6.42 3.66 14.39
CA PHE A 143 -6.08 5.03 13.98
C PHE A 143 -7.04 6.05 14.59
N THR A 144 -6.54 7.24 14.83
CA THR A 144 -7.29 8.40 15.33
C THR A 144 -7.03 9.61 14.45
N ASP A 145 -8.01 10.50 14.36
CA ASP A 145 -7.82 11.81 13.69
C ASP A 145 -6.85 12.69 14.52
N GLU A 146 -6.07 13.49 13.81
CA GLU A 146 -5.24 14.55 14.36
C GLU A 146 -5.70 15.93 13.87
#